data_7e85fd70836ae11b9483f75c310fa028
#
_entry.id   7e85fd70836ae11b9483f75c310fa028
#
_cell.length_a   1.000
_cell.length_b   1.000
_cell.length_c   1.000
_cell.angle_alpha   90.00
_cell.angle_beta   90.00
_cell.angle_gamma   90.00
#
_symmetry.space_group_name_H-M   'P 1'
#
loop_
_entity.id
_entity.type
_entity.pdbx_description
1 polymer ?
#
loop_
_entity_poly.entity_id
_entity_poly.type
_entity_poly.pdbx_seq_one_letter_code
_entity_poly.pdbx_strand_id
1 'polypeptide(L)'
;MSESGDIDLFLMATSSPKALSAQFASIMGSQQLPPMFALGYHQCRWNYRDQKDVSEVEAKFEELDFPYDVLWLGERFYSTSHYSLIKVN
;
A
#
# COMPACT_ATOMS: atom_id res chain seq x y z
N MET A 1 -12.92 7.34 -22.15
CA MET A 1 -12.62 8.05 -23.41
C MET A 1 -11.15 8.37 -23.41
N SER A 2 -10.41 8.01 -24.43
CA SER A 2 -9.00 8.39 -24.59
C SER A 2 -8.92 9.38 -25.77
N GLU A 3 -8.19 10.45 -25.60
CA GLU A 3 -8.00 11.47 -26.65
C GLU A 3 -6.94 11.04 -27.68
N SER A 4 -5.99 10.21 -27.25
CA SER A 4 -4.95 9.62 -28.11
C SER A 4 -4.33 8.42 -27.41
N GLY A 5 -3.61 7.59 -28.13
CA GLY A 5 -2.87 6.45 -27.61
C GLY A 5 -3.13 5.16 -28.42
N ASP A 6 -2.25 4.20 -28.21
CA ASP A 6 -2.36 2.87 -28.80
C ASP A 6 -3.06 1.91 -27.83
N ILE A 7 -3.70 0.89 -28.38
CA ILE A 7 -4.28 -0.18 -27.57
C ILE A 7 -3.34 -1.38 -27.60
N ASP A 8 -2.69 -1.64 -26.46
CA ASP A 8 -1.86 -2.82 -26.26
C ASP A 8 -2.63 -3.88 -25.48
N LEU A 9 -2.87 -5.02 -26.10
CA LEU A 9 -3.59 -6.14 -25.48
C LEU A 9 -2.72 -7.40 -25.48
N PHE A 10 -2.43 -7.89 -24.26
CA PHE A 10 -1.72 -9.15 -24.06
C PHE A 10 -2.68 -10.22 -23.56
N LEU A 11 -2.86 -11.27 -24.36
CA LEU A 11 -3.68 -12.43 -23.97
C LEU A 11 -2.78 -13.59 -23.59
N MET A 12 -2.84 -14.01 -22.33
CA MET A 12 -2.06 -15.11 -21.80
C MET A 12 -2.95 -16.33 -21.52
N ALA A 13 -2.64 -17.45 -22.14
CA ALA A 13 -3.33 -18.70 -21.91
C ALA A 13 -2.34 -19.75 -21.42
N THR A 14 -2.63 -20.35 -20.27
CA THR A 14 -1.76 -21.34 -19.63
C THR A 14 -2.58 -22.47 -18.99
N SER A 15 -1.90 -23.55 -18.65
CA SER A 15 -2.51 -24.75 -18.04
C SER A 15 -2.73 -24.61 -16.52
N SER A 16 -2.16 -23.57 -15.86
CA SER A 16 -2.28 -23.38 -14.42
C SER A 16 -2.04 -21.94 -14.00
N PRO A 17 -2.59 -21.49 -12.84
CA PRO A 17 -2.32 -20.15 -12.30
C PRO A 17 -0.82 -19.87 -12.06
N LYS A 18 -0.07 -20.88 -11.64
CA LYS A 18 1.39 -20.75 -11.47
C LYS A 18 2.11 -20.47 -12.79
N ALA A 19 1.73 -21.16 -13.85
CA ALA A 19 2.28 -20.92 -15.18
C ALA A 19 1.88 -19.54 -15.72
N LEU A 20 0.67 -19.07 -15.41
CA LEU A 20 0.22 -17.73 -15.76
C LEU A 20 1.07 -16.65 -15.08
N SER A 21 1.34 -16.80 -13.78
CA SER A 21 2.20 -15.87 -13.04
C SER A 21 3.63 -15.83 -13.62
N ALA A 22 4.17 -16.96 -14.02
CA ALA A 22 5.48 -17.02 -14.66
C ALA A 22 5.51 -16.31 -16.04
N GLN A 23 4.49 -16.51 -16.86
CA GLN A 23 4.36 -15.78 -18.13
C GLN A 23 4.18 -14.28 -17.92
N PHE A 24 3.36 -13.88 -16.96
CA PHE A 24 3.19 -12.48 -16.62
C PHE A 24 4.51 -11.84 -16.19
N ALA A 25 5.27 -12.51 -15.33
CA ALA A 25 6.59 -12.02 -14.89
C ALA A 25 7.61 -11.92 -16.05
N SER A 26 7.52 -12.79 -17.06
CA SER A 26 8.40 -12.72 -18.24
C SER A 26 8.13 -11.49 -19.12
N ILE A 27 6.90 -11.00 -19.13
CA ILE A 27 6.49 -9.80 -19.90
C ILE A 27 6.74 -8.53 -19.11
N MET A 28 6.31 -8.53 -17.84
CA MET A 28 6.33 -7.34 -16.97
C MET A 28 7.65 -7.16 -16.21
N GLY A 29 8.48 -8.20 -16.16
CA GLY A 29 9.64 -8.25 -15.30
C GLY A 29 9.31 -8.75 -13.88
N SER A 30 10.35 -9.06 -13.12
CA SER A 30 10.23 -9.44 -11.71
C SER A 30 10.19 -8.22 -10.80
N GLN A 31 9.58 -8.40 -9.62
CA GLN A 31 9.51 -7.36 -8.60
C GLN A 31 10.90 -6.95 -8.14
N GLN A 32 11.13 -5.64 -8.03
CA GLN A 32 12.33 -5.11 -7.38
C GLN A 32 12.27 -5.34 -5.87
N LEU A 33 13.44 -5.45 -5.25
CA LEU A 33 13.53 -5.53 -3.80
C LEU A 33 13.06 -4.20 -3.20
N PRO A 34 12.01 -4.19 -2.36
CA PRO A 34 11.53 -2.98 -1.73
C PRO A 34 12.49 -2.48 -0.63
N PRO A 35 12.37 -1.22 -0.18
CA PRO A 35 13.12 -0.73 0.96
C PRO A 35 12.76 -1.53 2.23
N MET A 36 13.69 -1.57 3.20
CA MET A 36 13.58 -2.42 4.38
C MET A 36 12.29 -2.16 5.19
N PHE A 37 11.88 -0.92 5.37
CA PHE A 37 10.67 -0.59 6.12
C PHE A 37 9.40 -1.17 5.50
N ALA A 38 9.37 -1.34 4.17
CA ALA A 38 8.25 -1.94 3.47
C ALA A 38 8.08 -3.44 3.75
N LEU A 39 9.11 -4.10 4.28
CA LEU A 39 9.11 -5.50 4.71
C LEU A 39 8.75 -5.68 6.19
N GLY A 40 8.63 -4.58 6.94
CA GLY A 40 8.29 -4.57 8.35
C GLY A 40 6.79 -4.68 8.61
N TYR A 41 6.38 -4.36 9.84
CA TYR A 41 4.98 -4.40 10.23
C TYR A 41 4.23 -3.15 9.75
N HIS A 42 3.12 -3.34 9.08
CA HIS A 42 2.22 -2.30 8.59
C HIS A 42 0.93 -2.33 9.40
N GLN A 43 0.67 -1.27 10.15
CA GLN A 43 -0.59 -1.08 10.85
C GLN A 43 -1.59 -0.40 9.94
N CYS A 44 -2.75 -1.01 9.78
CA CYS A 44 -3.82 -0.48 8.96
C CYS A 44 -5.19 -0.80 9.57
N ARG A 45 -6.11 0.15 9.49
CA ARG A 45 -7.52 -0.09 9.73
C ARG A 45 -8.38 0.90 8.95
N TRP A 46 -9.55 0.47 8.57
CA TRP A 46 -10.47 1.29 7.77
C TRP A 46 -10.94 2.56 8.47
N ASN A 47 -11.11 2.53 9.78
CA ASN A 47 -11.79 3.57 10.55
C ASN A 47 -10.87 4.52 11.32
N TYR A 48 -9.70 4.85 10.82
CA TYR A 48 -8.97 6.03 11.29
C TYR A 48 -9.73 7.27 10.82
N ARG A 49 -10.35 7.97 11.79
CA ARG A 49 -11.27 9.07 11.49
C ARG A 49 -10.57 10.41 11.34
N ASP A 50 -9.55 10.63 12.14
CA ASP A 50 -8.84 11.90 12.22
C ASP A 50 -7.38 11.72 12.69
N GLN A 51 -6.65 12.81 12.71
CA GLN A 51 -5.26 12.85 13.17
C GLN A 51 -5.10 12.39 14.63
N LYS A 52 -6.09 12.66 15.47
CA LYS A 52 -6.05 12.27 16.88
C LYS A 52 -6.07 10.75 17.03
N ASP A 53 -6.99 10.07 16.34
CA ASP A 53 -7.05 8.60 16.32
C ASP A 53 -5.70 7.99 15.91
N VAL A 54 -5.05 8.56 14.89
CA VAL A 54 -3.76 8.09 14.40
C VAL A 54 -2.65 8.31 15.42
N SER A 55 -2.58 9.50 16.01
CA SER A 55 -1.57 9.83 17.04
C SER A 55 -1.74 9.00 18.31
N GLU A 56 -2.97 8.66 18.69
CA GLU A 56 -3.23 7.76 19.83
C GLU A 56 -2.72 6.33 19.55
N VAL A 57 -2.87 5.85 18.32
CA VAL A 57 -2.35 4.53 17.93
C VAL A 57 -0.83 4.53 17.93
N GLU A 58 -0.20 5.55 17.35
CA GLU A 58 1.26 5.72 17.36
C GLU A 58 1.81 5.74 18.78
N ALA A 59 1.25 6.59 19.65
CA ALA A 59 1.65 6.69 21.05
C ALA A 59 1.52 5.36 21.81
N LYS A 60 0.50 4.55 21.48
CA LYS A 60 0.32 3.22 22.08
C LYS A 60 1.36 2.21 21.62
N PHE A 61 1.76 2.23 20.36
CA PHE A 61 2.85 1.40 19.88
C PHE A 61 4.17 1.75 20.58
N GLU A 62 4.45 3.05 20.77
CA GLU A 62 5.63 3.50 21.51
C GLU A 62 5.56 3.14 23.01
N GLU A 63 4.44 3.41 23.69
CA GLU A 63 4.25 3.12 25.11
C GLU A 63 4.44 1.62 25.43
N LEU A 64 4.01 0.75 24.54
CA LEU A 64 4.05 -0.70 24.71
C LEU A 64 5.28 -1.36 24.10
N ASP A 65 6.18 -0.58 23.51
CA ASP A 65 7.38 -1.06 22.81
C ASP A 65 7.07 -2.11 21.73
N PHE A 66 5.96 -1.92 21.02
CA PHE A 66 5.63 -2.74 19.85
C PHE A 66 6.29 -2.18 18.59
N PRO A 67 7.14 -2.97 17.92
CA PRO A 67 7.78 -2.52 16.69
C PRO A 67 6.75 -2.40 15.56
N TYR A 68 6.73 -1.25 14.88
CA TYR A 68 6.01 -1.05 13.64
C TYR A 68 6.80 -0.11 12.71
N ASP A 69 6.59 -0.21 11.42
CA ASP A 69 7.35 0.54 10.42
C ASP A 69 6.46 1.50 9.64
N VAL A 70 5.20 1.14 9.40
CA VAL A 70 4.29 1.91 8.55
C VAL A 70 2.89 1.95 9.16
N LEU A 71 2.29 3.14 9.14
CA LEU A 71 0.90 3.34 9.46
C LEU A 71 0.15 3.81 8.21
N TRP A 72 -0.90 3.08 7.83
CA TRP A 72 -1.69 3.38 6.65
C TRP A 72 -2.90 4.23 6.99
N LEU A 73 -3.09 5.29 6.20
CA LEU A 73 -4.26 6.15 6.28
C LEU A 73 -5.21 5.80 5.14
N GLY A 74 -6.44 5.43 5.48
CA GLY A 74 -7.45 5.04 4.51
C GLY A 74 -8.30 6.23 4.02
N GLU A 75 -9.21 5.94 3.11
CA GLU A 75 -10.14 6.89 2.51
C GLU A 75 -10.91 7.74 3.53
N ARG A 76 -11.34 7.12 4.62
CA ARG A 76 -12.10 7.80 5.67
C ARG A 76 -11.31 8.92 6.36
N PHE A 77 -10.01 8.74 6.52
CA PHE A 77 -9.15 9.78 7.05
C PHE A 77 -9.14 11.02 6.15
N TYR A 78 -9.02 10.82 4.84
CA TYR A 78 -8.98 11.92 3.86
C TYR A 78 -10.31 12.62 3.66
N SER A 79 -11.44 11.93 3.86
CA SER A 79 -12.78 12.52 3.73
C SER A 79 -13.18 13.39 4.92
N THR A 80 -12.55 13.20 6.08
CA THR A 80 -12.90 13.89 7.34
C THR A 80 -11.90 14.96 7.75
N SER A 81 -10.65 14.85 7.29
CA SER A 81 -9.55 15.75 7.69
C SER A 81 -9.24 16.76 6.59
N HIS A 82 -9.31 18.04 6.92
CA HIS A 82 -8.58 19.04 6.16
C HIS A 82 -7.08 18.70 6.20
N TYR A 83 -6.48 18.52 5.03
CA TYR A 83 -5.09 18.14 4.80
C TYR A 83 -4.10 18.81 5.77
N SER A 84 -3.75 18.16 6.83
CA SER A 84 -2.52 18.42 7.56
C SER A 84 -1.57 17.25 7.29
N LEU A 85 -0.45 17.56 6.66
CA LEU A 85 0.61 16.60 6.39
C LEU A 85 1.08 16.00 7.71
N ILE A 86 0.83 14.73 7.92
CA ILE A 86 1.43 13.98 9.03
C ILE A 86 2.91 13.82 8.69
N LYS A 87 3.77 14.46 9.48
CA LYS A 87 5.20 14.32 9.40
C LYS A 87 5.55 12.95 10.01
N VAL A 88 5.86 11.99 9.18
CA VAL A 88 6.49 10.74 9.62
C VAL A 88 7.98 11.06 9.81
N ASN A 89 8.49 10.87 11.01
CA ASN A 89 9.92 11.01 11.34
C ASN A 89 10.70 9.81 10.82
#